data_680e4080313e03ae567f59f1dba32ccd
#
_entry.id   680e4080313e03ae567f59f1dba32ccd
#
_cell.length_a   1.000
_cell.length_b   1.000
_cell.length_c   1.000
_cell.angle_alpha   90.00
_cell.angle_beta   90.00
_cell.angle_gamma   90.00
#
_symmetry.space_group_name_H-M   'P 1'
#
loop_
_entity.id
_entity.type
_entity.pdbx_description
1 polymer ?
#
loop_
_entity_poly.entity_id
_entity_poly.type
_entity_poly.pdbx_seq_one_letter_code
_entity_poly.pdbx_strand_id
1 'polypeptide(L)'
;MHNEKSGLRTRLLADRRALTGEQRTEAAHALAVHAGGLAAPGATVAAYVSVGAEPGTGPLLDGLRARGVRVLLPVLLADNDLDWAVYEGVDALAPAGRGLLEPVGPRLGPEAVVGASVVLLPGLAVDRRGLRLGRGGGSYDRVLARLERAGARPVLAVLLYEHELLAEVPAEPHDRPVDVAVTPSGRHPLG
;
A
#
# COMPACT_ATOMS: atom_id res chain seq x y z
N MET A 1 -22.17 -2.68 11.30
CA MET A 1 -21.04 -2.89 10.36
C MET A 1 -20.52 -1.59 9.71
N HIS A 2 -21.29 -0.84 8.93
CA HIS A 2 -20.78 0.41 8.32
C HIS A 2 -20.35 1.45 9.37
N ASN A 3 -21.08 1.59 10.46
CA ASN A 3 -20.77 2.48 11.58
C ASN A 3 -19.51 2.04 12.36
N GLU A 4 -19.28 0.74 12.51
CA GLU A 4 -18.10 0.19 13.20
C GLU A 4 -16.82 0.43 12.40
N LYS A 5 -16.84 0.19 11.07
CA LYS A 5 -15.71 0.52 10.18
C LYS A 5 -15.39 2.03 10.24
N SER A 6 -16.42 2.89 10.30
CA SER A 6 -16.23 4.35 10.38
C SER A 6 -15.59 4.79 11.70
N GLY A 7 -16.08 4.28 12.83
CA GLY A 7 -15.52 4.56 14.15
C GLY A 7 -14.06 4.09 14.28
N LEU A 8 -13.76 2.90 13.78
CA LEU A 8 -12.41 2.34 13.77
C LEU A 8 -11.47 3.18 12.91
N ARG A 9 -11.89 3.60 11.71
CA ARG A 9 -11.11 4.50 10.84
C ARG A 9 -10.77 5.81 11.56
N THR A 10 -11.74 6.44 12.22
CA THR A 10 -11.55 7.71 12.94
C THR A 10 -10.51 7.58 14.03
N ARG A 11 -10.58 6.51 14.83
CA ARG A 11 -9.60 6.23 15.90
C ARG A 11 -8.20 6.03 15.32
N LEU A 12 -8.03 5.14 14.36
CA LEU A 12 -6.71 4.84 13.77
C LEU A 12 -6.07 6.05 13.07
N LEU A 13 -6.88 6.90 12.45
CA LEU A 13 -6.39 8.15 11.86
C LEU A 13 -5.95 9.15 12.95
N ALA A 14 -6.62 9.18 14.10
CA ALA A 14 -6.21 10.00 15.23
C ALA A 14 -4.88 9.48 15.82
N ASP A 15 -4.74 8.18 15.99
CA ASP A 15 -3.52 7.53 16.48
C ASP A 15 -2.33 7.84 15.56
N ARG A 16 -2.51 7.77 14.25
CA ARG A 16 -1.48 8.16 13.27
C ARG A 16 -1.03 9.63 13.41
N ARG A 17 -1.97 10.55 13.66
CA ARG A 17 -1.66 11.97 13.84
C ARG A 17 -0.89 12.24 15.13
N ALA A 18 -1.08 11.41 16.14
CA ALA A 18 -0.40 11.52 17.42
C ALA A 18 1.09 11.11 17.36
N LEU A 19 1.48 10.34 16.33
CA LEU A 19 2.88 9.98 16.12
C LEU A 19 3.73 11.21 15.79
N THR A 20 4.89 11.31 16.42
CA THR A 20 5.88 12.37 16.13
C THR A 20 6.49 12.19 14.75
N GLY A 21 7.13 13.24 14.22
CA GLY A 21 7.87 13.16 12.97
C GLY A 21 9.00 12.13 13.03
N GLU A 22 9.70 12.07 14.17
CA GLU A 22 10.78 11.10 14.41
C GLU A 22 10.26 9.66 14.38
N GLN A 23 9.19 9.36 15.13
CA GLN A 23 8.56 8.04 15.12
C GLN A 23 8.12 7.60 13.71
N ARG A 24 7.56 8.52 12.92
CA ARG A 24 7.18 8.24 11.54
C ARG A 24 8.38 7.97 10.64
N THR A 25 9.48 8.71 10.82
CA THR A 25 10.72 8.51 10.07
C THR A 25 11.37 7.18 10.40
N GLU A 26 11.48 6.83 11.67
CA GLU A 26 12.00 5.53 12.12
C GLU A 26 11.16 4.37 11.57
N ALA A 27 9.83 4.48 11.65
CA ALA A 27 8.93 3.49 11.09
C ALA A 27 9.12 3.32 9.58
N ALA A 28 9.27 4.41 8.81
CA ALA A 28 9.49 4.36 7.37
C ALA A 28 10.78 3.60 7.00
N HIS A 29 11.88 3.85 7.74
CA HIS A 29 13.15 3.13 7.54
C HIS A 29 13.03 1.64 7.89
N ALA A 30 12.39 1.30 9.00
CA ALA A 30 12.17 -0.09 9.40
C ALA A 30 11.30 -0.84 8.37
N LEU A 31 10.23 -0.22 7.89
CA LEU A 31 9.38 -0.76 6.83
C LEU A 31 10.16 -0.99 5.54
N ALA A 32 11.06 -0.07 5.16
CA ALA A 32 11.91 -0.23 3.96
C ALA A 32 12.80 -1.47 4.05
N VAL A 33 13.37 -1.76 5.24
CA VAL A 33 14.17 -2.96 5.48
C VAL A 33 13.33 -4.21 5.34
N HIS A 34 12.16 -4.25 6.00
CA HIS A 34 11.34 -5.46 6.03
C HIS A 34 10.58 -5.69 4.72
N ALA A 35 9.97 -4.67 4.13
CA ALA A 35 9.21 -4.81 2.89
C ALA A 35 10.13 -4.95 1.65
N GLY A 36 11.31 -4.34 1.67
CA GLY A 36 12.26 -4.41 0.55
C GLY A 36 12.63 -5.83 0.16
N GLY A 37 12.70 -6.74 1.12
CA GLY A 37 13.01 -8.14 0.87
C GLY A 37 11.85 -8.98 0.29
N LEU A 38 10.67 -8.41 0.04
CA LEU A 38 9.55 -9.11 -0.61
C LEU A 38 9.77 -9.29 -2.12
N ALA A 39 10.62 -8.48 -2.73
CA ALA A 39 10.89 -8.52 -4.17
C ALA A 39 12.38 -8.74 -4.46
N ALA A 40 12.67 -9.62 -5.44
CA ALA A 40 14.01 -9.81 -5.96
C ALA A 40 14.37 -8.72 -6.99
N PRO A 41 15.68 -8.47 -7.24
CA PRO A 41 16.11 -7.63 -8.36
C PRO A 41 15.49 -8.10 -9.68
N GLY A 42 15.10 -7.17 -10.54
CA GLY A 42 14.41 -7.46 -11.81
C GLY A 42 12.91 -7.71 -11.69
N ALA A 43 12.38 -7.87 -10.50
CA ALA A 43 10.93 -8.01 -10.29
C ALA A 43 10.20 -6.68 -10.52
N THR A 44 8.88 -6.76 -10.71
CA THR A 44 7.98 -5.61 -10.73
C THR A 44 7.16 -5.58 -9.45
N VAL A 45 7.11 -4.43 -8.80
CA VAL A 45 6.33 -4.16 -7.59
C VAL A 45 5.36 -3.02 -7.87
N ALA A 46 4.07 -3.24 -7.64
CA ALA A 46 3.11 -2.15 -7.56
C ALA A 46 3.11 -1.60 -6.12
N ALA A 47 3.38 -0.32 -5.97
CA ALA A 47 3.49 0.36 -4.69
C ALA A 47 2.66 1.64 -4.67
N TYR A 48 2.86 2.49 -3.69
CA TYR A 48 2.19 3.80 -3.60
C TYR A 48 3.09 4.80 -2.86
N VAL A 49 2.84 6.09 -3.09
CA VAL A 49 3.46 7.17 -2.31
C VAL A 49 2.58 7.45 -1.10
N SER A 50 3.14 7.32 0.09
CA SER A 50 2.43 7.61 1.35
C SER A 50 1.96 9.05 1.43
N VAL A 51 0.76 9.28 1.98
CA VAL A 51 0.14 10.60 2.12
C VAL A 51 -0.08 10.93 3.60
N GLY A 52 0.30 12.14 3.99
CA GLY A 52 0.07 12.67 5.33
C GLY A 52 0.74 11.81 6.42
N ALA A 53 -0.04 11.25 7.33
CA ALA A 53 0.44 10.44 8.44
C ALA A 53 0.45 8.92 8.14
N GLU A 54 0.34 8.51 6.89
CA GLU A 54 0.53 7.11 6.50
C GLU A 54 1.96 6.62 6.83
N PRO A 55 2.15 5.31 7.06
CA PRO A 55 3.49 4.74 7.12
C PRO A 55 4.29 5.13 5.88
N GLY A 56 5.43 5.81 6.08
CA GLY A 56 6.21 6.40 5.01
C GLY A 56 6.76 5.37 4.03
N THR A 57 6.56 5.59 2.74
CA THR A 57 7.03 4.68 1.67
C THR A 57 8.29 5.15 0.96
N GLY A 58 8.70 6.41 1.12
CA GLY A 58 9.84 6.99 0.40
C GLY A 58 11.11 6.13 0.45
N PRO A 59 11.65 5.80 1.64
CA PRO A 59 12.86 4.96 1.74
C PRO A 59 12.71 3.59 1.08
N LEU A 60 11.51 3.00 1.13
CA LEU A 60 11.22 1.71 0.48
C LEU A 60 11.26 1.83 -1.05
N LEU A 61 10.61 2.84 -1.62
CA LEU A 61 10.56 3.07 -3.07
C LEU A 61 11.96 3.28 -3.63
N ASP A 62 12.77 4.11 -2.98
CA ASP A 62 14.16 4.37 -3.37
C ASP A 62 15.03 3.12 -3.23
N GLY A 63 14.87 2.37 -2.15
CA GLY A 63 15.59 1.13 -1.92
C GLY A 63 15.26 0.04 -2.93
N LEU A 64 14.00 -0.13 -3.30
CA LEU A 64 13.57 -1.05 -4.35
C LEU A 64 14.18 -0.67 -5.71
N ARG A 65 14.06 0.61 -6.09
CA ARG A 65 14.64 1.13 -7.33
C ARG A 65 16.15 0.93 -7.39
N ALA A 66 16.88 1.25 -6.32
CA ALA A 66 18.32 1.10 -6.24
C ALA A 66 18.78 -0.37 -6.41
N ARG A 67 17.92 -1.33 -6.06
CA ARG A 67 18.17 -2.77 -6.24
C ARG A 67 17.74 -3.31 -7.61
N GLY A 68 17.32 -2.45 -8.54
CA GLY A 68 16.88 -2.86 -9.87
C GLY A 68 15.47 -3.46 -9.91
N VAL A 69 14.65 -3.19 -8.92
CA VAL A 69 13.22 -3.53 -8.93
C VAL A 69 12.47 -2.47 -9.73
N ARG A 70 11.61 -2.90 -10.64
CA ARG A 70 10.71 -2.00 -11.37
C ARG A 70 9.52 -1.66 -10.47
N VAL A 71 9.46 -0.41 -10.01
CA VAL A 71 8.38 0.07 -9.14
C VAL A 71 7.32 0.78 -9.97
N LEU A 72 6.07 0.33 -9.85
CA LEU A 72 4.90 0.99 -10.45
C LEU A 72 4.17 1.79 -9.36
N LEU A 73 3.86 3.04 -9.65
CA LEU A 73 3.08 3.90 -8.77
C LEU A 73 1.74 4.25 -9.41
N PRO A 74 0.68 4.40 -8.60
CA PRO A 74 -0.66 4.64 -9.10
C PRO A 74 -0.84 6.08 -9.56
N VAL A 75 -1.68 6.22 -10.58
CA VAL A 75 -2.26 7.48 -11.03
C VAL A 75 -3.76 7.37 -10.92
N LEU A 76 -4.36 8.24 -10.12
CA LEU A 76 -5.80 8.19 -9.86
C LEU A 76 -6.59 8.69 -11.06
N LEU A 77 -7.46 7.84 -11.58
CA LEU A 77 -8.38 8.19 -12.68
C LEU A 77 -9.67 8.82 -12.14
N ALA A 78 -10.40 9.48 -13.03
CA ALA A 78 -11.63 10.20 -12.69
C ALA A 78 -12.74 9.30 -12.10
N ASP A 79 -12.75 8.03 -12.47
CA ASP A 79 -13.69 7.03 -11.97
C ASP A 79 -13.21 6.29 -10.70
N ASN A 80 -12.13 6.78 -10.07
CA ASN A 80 -11.43 6.18 -8.95
C ASN A 80 -10.71 4.84 -9.26
N ASP A 81 -10.54 4.48 -10.51
CA ASP A 81 -9.61 3.41 -10.89
C ASP A 81 -8.17 3.92 -10.86
N LEU A 82 -7.20 3.02 -10.92
CA LEU A 82 -5.78 3.33 -10.92
C LEU A 82 -5.14 2.95 -12.25
N ASP A 83 -4.54 3.93 -12.90
CA ASP A 83 -3.51 3.73 -13.91
C ASP A 83 -2.14 3.64 -13.22
N TRP A 84 -1.13 3.25 -13.93
CA TRP A 84 0.21 3.02 -13.39
C TRP A 84 1.28 3.69 -14.24
N ALA A 85 2.34 4.16 -13.59
CA ALA A 85 3.55 4.61 -14.26
C ALA A 85 4.79 4.20 -13.44
N VAL A 86 5.94 4.14 -14.09
CA VAL A 86 7.19 3.73 -13.44
C VAL A 86 7.70 4.83 -12.51
N TYR A 87 8.17 4.45 -11.33
CA TYR A 87 8.85 5.34 -10.40
C TYR A 87 10.31 5.54 -10.82
N GLU A 88 10.66 6.76 -11.17
CA GLU A 88 12.01 7.15 -11.60
C GLU A 88 12.78 7.98 -10.53
N GLY A 89 12.25 8.06 -9.33
CA GLY A 89 12.81 8.82 -8.22
C GLY A 89 11.87 9.95 -7.77
N VAL A 90 12.18 10.57 -6.63
CA VAL A 90 11.33 11.61 -6.02
C VAL A 90 11.17 12.84 -6.95
N ASP A 91 12.20 13.19 -7.72
CA ASP A 91 12.17 14.31 -8.65
C ASP A 91 11.25 14.08 -9.86
N ALA A 92 10.87 12.83 -10.11
CA ALA A 92 9.91 12.45 -11.15
C ALA A 92 8.47 12.29 -10.61
N LEU A 93 8.17 12.85 -9.45
CA LEU A 93 6.83 12.93 -8.88
C LEU A 93 6.30 14.35 -8.98
N ALA A 94 5.03 14.48 -9.33
CA ALA A 94 4.34 15.76 -9.38
C ALA A 94 3.12 15.77 -8.45
N PRO A 95 2.80 16.93 -7.82
CA PRO A 95 1.56 17.08 -7.08
C PRO A 95 0.33 16.83 -7.96
N ALA A 96 -0.60 16.06 -7.43
CA ALA A 96 -1.88 15.77 -8.04
C ALA A 96 -3.04 16.09 -7.09
N GLY A 97 -4.26 15.86 -7.52
CA GLY A 97 -5.43 16.10 -6.70
C GLY A 97 -5.41 15.31 -5.38
N ARG A 98 -6.12 15.79 -4.37
CA ARG A 98 -6.29 15.14 -3.06
C ARG A 98 -4.99 14.99 -2.26
N GLY A 99 -3.97 15.80 -2.52
CA GLY A 99 -2.67 15.73 -1.84
C GLY A 99 -1.80 14.55 -2.27
N LEU A 100 -2.13 13.91 -3.38
CA LEU A 100 -1.35 12.82 -3.94
C LEU A 100 -0.09 13.35 -4.64
N LEU A 101 0.94 12.50 -4.69
CA LEU A 101 2.08 12.63 -5.60
C LEU A 101 2.00 11.52 -6.63
N GLU A 102 2.07 11.87 -7.89
CA GLU A 102 1.95 10.94 -9.00
C GLU A 102 3.19 10.96 -9.89
N PRO A 103 3.60 9.80 -10.44
CA PRO A 103 4.72 9.74 -11.37
C PRO A 103 4.37 10.46 -12.68
N VAL A 104 5.35 11.22 -13.21
CA VAL A 104 5.17 12.01 -14.45
C VAL A 104 5.43 11.20 -15.73
N GLY A 105 5.92 9.97 -15.63
CA GLY A 105 6.24 9.10 -16.75
C GLY A 105 5.03 8.64 -17.58
N PRO A 106 5.29 7.89 -18.67
CA PRO A 106 4.23 7.34 -19.51
C PRO A 106 3.26 6.46 -18.73
N ARG A 107 1.98 6.56 -19.07
CA ARG A 107 0.94 5.72 -18.50
C ARG A 107 0.99 4.33 -19.12
N LEU A 108 0.87 3.32 -18.28
CA LEU A 108 0.98 1.91 -18.66
C LEU A 108 -0.37 1.19 -18.77
N GLY A 109 -1.43 1.88 -18.35
CA GLY A 109 -2.77 1.34 -18.26
C GLY A 109 -3.06 0.64 -16.92
N PRO A 110 -4.35 0.51 -16.55
CA PRO A 110 -4.76 -0.15 -15.31
C PRO A 110 -4.33 -1.63 -15.22
N GLU A 111 -4.15 -2.30 -16.35
CA GLU A 111 -3.75 -3.72 -16.42
C GLU A 111 -2.25 -3.94 -16.10
N ALA A 112 -1.44 -2.89 -16.04
CA ALA A 112 -0.01 -3.02 -15.75
C ALA A 112 0.27 -3.70 -14.40
N VAL A 113 -0.62 -3.57 -13.42
CA VAL A 113 -0.51 -4.22 -12.10
C VAL A 113 -0.54 -5.74 -12.18
N VAL A 114 -1.13 -6.31 -13.21
CA VAL A 114 -1.22 -7.78 -13.41
C VAL A 114 0.15 -8.42 -13.53
N GLY A 115 1.13 -7.70 -14.05
CA GLY A 115 2.52 -8.17 -14.16
C GLY A 115 3.36 -8.00 -12.88
N ALA A 116 2.81 -7.45 -11.81
CA ALA A 116 3.54 -7.30 -10.55
C ALA A 116 3.66 -8.64 -9.81
N SER A 117 4.84 -8.89 -9.21
CA SER A 117 5.07 -10.02 -8.32
C SER A 117 4.70 -9.71 -6.87
N VAL A 118 4.68 -8.43 -6.52
CA VAL A 118 4.27 -7.92 -5.21
C VAL A 118 3.37 -6.70 -5.42
N VAL A 119 2.29 -6.60 -4.68
CA VAL A 119 1.43 -5.42 -4.60
C VAL A 119 1.38 -4.93 -3.17
N LEU A 120 1.92 -3.74 -2.95
CA LEU A 120 1.85 -3.05 -1.67
C LEU A 120 0.55 -2.26 -1.60
N LEU A 121 -0.26 -2.55 -0.60
CA LEU A 121 -1.58 -1.95 -0.42
C LEU A 121 -1.57 -0.96 0.74
N PRO A 122 -2.13 0.24 0.58
CA PRO A 122 -2.39 1.10 1.72
C PRO A 122 -3.51 0.50 2.58
N GLY A 123 -3.39 0.69 3.89
CA GLY A 123 -4.39 0.25 4.85
C GLY A 123 -4.33 1.05 6.13
N LEU A 124 -5.38 0.96 6.93
CA LEU A 124 -5.44 1.53 8.28
C LEU A 124 -5.26 0.45 9.35
N ALA A 125 -5.61 -0.78 9.03
CA ALA A 125 -5.40 -1.94 9.90
C ALA A 125 -5.52 -3.23 9.08
N VAL A 126 -5.02 -4.31 9.67
CA VAL A 126 -5.27 -5.69 9.21
C VAL A 126 -5.43 -6.59 10.42
N ASP A 127 -6.18 -7.68 10.28
CA ASP A 127 -6.23 -8.73 11.27
C ASP A 127 -5.49 -10.00 10.81
N ARG A 128 -5.41 -11.00 11.70
CA ARG A 128 -4.69 -12.25 11.42
C ARG A 128 -5.28 -13.07 10.26
N ARG A 129 -6.54 -12.83 9.90
CA ARG A 129 -7.20 -13.44 8.74
C ARG A 129 -6.83 -12.77 7.42
N GLY A 130 -6.00 -11.71 7.48
CA GLY A 130 -5.63 -10.92 6.32
C GLY A 130 -6.68 -9.87 5.91
N LEU A 131 -7.73 -9.67 6.70
CA LEU A 131 -8.77 -8.69 6.36
C LEU A 131 -8.29 -7.28 6.63
N ARG A 132 -8.23 -6.48 5.57
CA ARG A 132 -7.67 -5.14 5.56
C ARG A 132 -8.77 -4.07 5.69
N LEU A 133 -8.59 -3.13 6.59
CA LEU A 133 -9.38 -1.91 6.66
C LEU A 133 -8.74 -0.82 5.79
N GLY A 134 -9.37 -0.48 4.67
CA GLY A 134 -8.96 0.64 3.84
C GLY A 134 -9.63 1.96 4.24
N ARG A 135 -9.29 3.05 3.54
CA ARG A 135 -9.92 4.38 3.71
C ARG A 135 -11.34 4.48 3.14
N GLY A 136 -11.79 3.50 2.36
CA GLY A 136 -13.14 3.45 1.79
C GLY A 136 -13.29 4.06 0.39
N GLY A 137 -12.20 4.37 -0.31
CA GLY A 137 -12.24 4.95 -1.66
C GLY A 137 -12.49 3.95 -2.80
N GLY A 138 -12.37 2.64 -2.55
CA GLY A 138 -12.65 1.58 -3.51
C GLY A 138 -11.61 1.34 -4.60
N SER A 139 -10.61 2.20 -4.77
CA SER A 139 -9.59 2.09 -5.82
C SER A 139 -8.82 0.77 -5.75
N TYR A 140 -8.38 0.38 -4.55
CA TYR A 140 -7.63 -0.87 -4.37
C TYR A 140 -8.50 -2.12 -4.41
N ASP A 141 -9.79 -2.01 -4.12
CA ASP A 141 -10.74 -3.12 -4.32
C ASP A 141 -10.88 -3.45 -5.81
N ARG A 142 -10.84 -2.43 -6.68
CA ARG A 142 -10.77 -2.61 -8.14
C ARG A 142 -9.46 -3.27 -8.59
N VAL A 143 -8.32 -2.88 -8.01
CA VAL A 143 -7.02 -3.54 -8.26
C VAL A 143 -7.10 -5.02 -7.91
N LEU A 144 -7.58 -5.37 -6.72
CA LEU A 144 -7.71 -6.75 -6.28
C LEU A 144 -8.66 -7.57 -7.18
N ALA A 145 -9.78 -6.97 -7.58
CA ALA A 145 -10.72 -7.60 -8.52
C ALA A 145 -10.10 -7.83 -9.92
N ARG A 146 -9.24 -6.90 -10.36
CA ARG A 146 -8.51 -7.03 -11.64
C ARG A 146 -7.50 -8.17 -11.59
N LEU A 147 -6.70 -8.25 -10.52
CA LEU A 147 -5.76 -9.34 -10.31
C LEU A 147 -6.45 -10.70 -10.36
N GLU A 148 -7.58 -10.83 -9.64
CA GLU A 148 -8.34 -12.08 -9.63
C GLU A 148 -8.88 -12.46 -11.00
N ARG A 149 -9.50 -11.52 -11.74
CA ARG A 149 -10.00 -11.77 -13.09
C ARG A 149 -8.91 -12.21 -14.06
N ALA A 150 -7.69 -11.67 -13.88
CA ALA A 150 -6.52 -12.04 -14.68
C ALA A 150 -5.87 -13.35 -14.23
N GLY A 151 -6.32 -13.95 -13.13
CA GLY A 151 -5.67 -15.12 -12.53
C GLY A 151 -4.27 -14.85 -11.95
N ALA A 152 -3.91 -13.55 -11.78
CA ALA A 152 -2.63 -13.17 -11.21
C ALA A 152 -2.58 -13.43 -9.70
N ARG A 153 -1.42 -13.85 -9.21
CA ARG A 153 -1.18 -14.22 -7.81
C ARG A 153 0.06 -13.52 -7.24
N PRO A 154 0.12 -12.17 -7.27
CA PRO A 154 1.20 -11.47 -6.59
C PRO A 154 1.10 -11.69 -5.07
N VAL A 155 2.22 -11.47 -4.38
CA VAL A 155 2.17 -11.31 -2.92
C VAL A 155 1.47 -9.99 -2.60
N LEU A 156 0.39 -10.05 -1.85
CA LEU A 156 -0.36 -8.88 -1.37
C LEU A 156 0.15 -8.50 0.01
N ALA A 157 0.79 -7.35 0.13
CA ALA A 157 1.35 -6.87 1.38
C ALA A 157 0.75 -5.52 1.80
N VAL A 158 0.46 -5.35 3.08
CA VAL A 158 0.00 -4.08 3.64
C VAL A 158 1.06 -3.51 4.58
N LEU A 159 1.35 -2.20 4.45
CA LEU A 159 2.31 -1.49 5.30
C LEU A 159 1.55 -0.78 6.42
N LEU A 160 1.92 -1.04 7.66
CA LEU A 160 1.22 -0.59 8.85
C LEU A 160 2.18 -0.11 9.94
N TYR A 161 1.68 0.73 10.83
CA TYR A 161 2.30 0.91 12.14
C TYR A 161 1.99 -0.29 13.05
N GLU A 162 2.78 -0.48 14.11
CA GLU A 162 2.69 -1.64 14.99
C GLU A 162 1.30 -1.85 15.59
N HIS A 163 0.66 -0.77 16.02
CA HIS A 163 -0.66 -0.78 16.68
C HIS A 163 -1.84 -1.00 15.72
N GLU A 164 -1.57 -1.15 14.42
CA GLU A 164 -2.58 -1.34 13.37
C GLU A 164 -2.77 -2.81 12.98
N LEU A 165 -1.94 -3.70 13.52
CA LEU A 165 -2.15 -5.14 13.47
C LEU A 165 -3.13 -5.52 14.60
N LEU A 166 -4.39 -5.73 14.23
CA LEU A 166 -5.50 -5.90 15.17
C LEU A 166 -5.87 -7.38 15.36
N ALA A 167 -6.58 -7.67 16.45
CA ALA A 167 -7.15 -9.00 16.67
C ALA A 167 -8.25 -9.30 15.65
N GLU A 168 -9.08 -8.31 15.33
CA GLU A 168 -10.19 -8.42 14.39
C GLU A 168 -10.47 -7.10 13.68
N VAL A 169 -10.75 -7.18 12.38
CA VAL A 169 -11.22 -6.09 11.53
C VAL A 169 -12.64 -6.40 11.07
N PRO A 170 -13.59 -5.46 11.16
CA PRO A 170 -14.93 -5.67 10.62
C PRO A 170 -14.88 -5.94 9.12
N ALA A 171 -15.40 -7.10 8.69
CA ALA A 171 -15.30 -7.59 7.33
C ALA A 171 -16.66 -7.61 6.61
N GLU A 172 -16.63 -7.50 5.30
CA GLU A 172 -17.76 -7.68 4.40
C GLU A 172 -17.47 -8.86 3.45
N PRO A 173 -18.50 -9.52 2.90
CA PRO A 173 -18.31 -10.73 2.08
C PRO A 173 -17.41 -10.55 0.85
N HIS A 174 -17.25 -9.32 0.39
CA HIS A 174 -16.42 -8.99 -0.77
C HIS A 174 -14.98 -8.58 -0.40
N ASP A 175 -14.68 -8.40 0.90
CA ASP A 175 -13.33 -8.05 1.34
C ASP A 175 -12.38 -9.22 1.05
N ARG A 176 -11.24 -8.89 0.43
CA ARG A 176 -10.22 -9.87 0.04
C ARG A 176 -9.07 -9.85 1.03
N PRO A 177 -8.64 -11.02 1.50
CA PRO A 177 -7.50 -11.08 2.40
C PRO A 177 -6.20 -10.72 1.68
N VAL A 178 -5.26 -10.17 2.44
CA VAL A 178 -3.86 -9.96 2.04
C VAL A 178 -2.98 -11.03 2.68
N ASP A 179 -1.79 -11.26 2.09
CA ASP A 179 -0.91 -12.37 2.46
C ASP A 179 0.02 -12.02 3.62
N VAL A 180 0.42 -10.74 3.72
CA VAL A 180 1.40 -10.31 4.72
C VAL A 180 1.14 -8.87 5.18
N ALA A 181 1.25 -8.64 6.49
CA ALA A 181 1.42 -7.32 7.06
C ALA A 181 2.92 -7.06 7.29
N VAL A 182 3.35 -5.86 6.97
CA VAL A 182 4.69 -5.39 7.29
C VAL A 182 4.57 -4.23 8.27
N THR A 183 5.17 -4.39 9.43
CA THR A 183 5.24 -3.36 10.48
C THR A 183 6.70 -3.01 10.77
N PRO A 184 6.99 -1.98 11.57
CA PRO A 184 8.35 -1.68 11.98
C PRO A 184 9.07 -2.84 12.68
N SER A 185 8.37 -3.78 13.30
CA SER A 185 8.98 -4.95 13.95
C SER A 185 9.24 -6.12 12.99
N GLY A 186 8.65 -6.15 11.79
CA GLY A 186 8.89 -7.23 10.85
C GLY A 186 7.74 -7.55 9.92
N ARG A 187 7.84 -8.74 9.31
CA ARG A 187 6.80 -9.32 8.45
C ARG A 187 5.94 -10.28 9.26
N HIS A 188 4.65 -10.17 9.10
CA HIS A 188 3.64 -11.00 9.75
C HIS A 188 2.84 -11.72 8.65
N PRO A 189 3.13 -13.01 8.37
CA PRO A 189 2.30 -13.81 7.48
C PRO A 189 0.87 -13.89 8.02
N LEU A 190 -0.12 -13.82 7.13
CA LEU A 190 -1.54 -13.77 7.42
C LEU A 190 -2.27 -14.94 6.75
N GLY A 191 -3.43 -15.36 7.31
CA GLY A 191 -4.25 -16.45 6.76
C GLY A 191 -4.29 -17.70 7.60
#